data_73c4c68388204a4774c8793f18a43143
#
_entry.id   73c4c68388204a4774c8793f18a43143
#
_cell.length_a   1.000
_cell.length_b   1.000
_cell.length_c   1.000
_cell.angle_alpha   90.00
_cell.angle_beta   90.00
_cell.angle_gamma   90.00
#
_symmetry.space_group_name_H-M   'P 1'
#
loop_
_entity.id
_entity.type
_entity.pdbx_description
1 polymer ?
#
loop_
_entity_poly.entity_id
_entity_poly.type
_entity_poly.pdbx_seq_one_letter_code
_entity_poly.pdbx_strand_id
1 'polypeptide(L)'
;MFSLKGKVAVVTGSNTGLGQGISKAFVEAGAKVLGVSRSPSDDTQKMLGEENFAYITADLSSLDPVETIISTAVEKFGRLDILVNNAGIIKREDSIDFSVENWDLVMNTNCRTLFFLSQAAAKQFMKQKSGGKIIQIASMLSYQGGIRVPSYTASKSAVKGITMTMANEWAKYGINVNAIAPGYMATNNTEALRNDEKRSADILERIPAGRWGTPDDLMGAAVFLASSASDYVNGFTLAVDGGWLAR
;
A
#
# COMPACT_ATOMS: atom_id res chain seq x y z
N MET A 1 16.16 14.91 -6.19
CA MET A 1 15.69 14.50 -4.86
C MET A 1 14.52 13.53 -4.96
N PHE A 2 13.45 13.83 -5.69
CA PHE A 2 12.27 12.96 -5.86
C PHE A 2 12.33 12.00 -7.07
N SER A 3 13.47 11.89 -7.74
CA SER A 3 13.63 10.99 -8.89
C SER A 3 13.75 9.53 -8.44
N LEU A 4 13.05 8.64 -9.14
CA LEU A 4 13.15 7.19 -9.00
C LEU A 4 13.84 6.55 -10.20
N LYS A 5 14.59 7.33 -11.00
CA LYS A 5 15.27 6.84 -12.19
C LYS A 5 16.22 5.68 -11.86
N GLY A 6 16.06 4.58 -12.58
CA GLY A 6 16.83 3.35 -12.40
C GLY A 6 16.42 2.51 -11.17
N LYS A 7 15.33 2.86 -10.49
CA LYS A 7 14.74 2.08 -9.41
C LYS A 7 13.70 1.10 -9.94
N VAL A 8 13.53 0.00 -9.23
CA VAL A 8 12.52 -1.01 -9.50
C VAL A 8 11.61 -1.14 -8.29
N ALA A 9 10.32 -1.05 -8.53
CA ALA A 9 9.30 -1.16 -7.50
C ALA A 9 8.39 -2.38 -7.72
N VAL A 10 7.97 -3.00 -6.63
CA VAL A 10 6.81 -3.90 -6.59
C VAL A 10 5.66 -3.13 -5.96
N VAL A 11 4.48 -3.12 -6.61
CA VAL A 11 3.26 -2.49 -6.10
C VAL A 11 2.13 -3.51 -6.09
N THR A 12 1.61 -3.84 -4.91
CA THR A 12 0.48 -4.77 -4.79
C THR A 12 -0.86 -4.03 -4.91
N GLY A 13 -1.87 -4.66 -5.53
CA GLY A 13 -3.16 -4.04 -5.84
C GLY A 13 -3.06 -2.96 -6.92
N SER A 14 -2.20 -3.18 -7.92
CA SER A 14 -1.83 -2.20 -8.95
C SER A 14 -2.82 -2.08 -10.12
N ASN A 15 -3.84 -2.92 -10.17
CA ASN A 15 -4.79 -2.94 -11.29
C ASN A 15 -5.81 -1.78 -11.27
N THR A 16 -6.09 -1.20 -10.11
CA THR A 16 -7.07 -0.11 -9.95
C THR A 16 -6.71 0.81 -8.77
N GLY A 17 -7.41 1.94 -8.69
CA GLY A 17 -7.45 2.81 -7.51
C GLY A 17 -6.08 3.30 -7.04
N LEU A 18 -5.81 3.18 -5.73
CA LEU A 18 -4.59 3.75 -5.13
C LEU A 18 -3.32 3.09 -5.69
N GLY A 19 -3.31 1.75 -5.84
CA GLY A 19 -2.14 1.03 -6.36
C GLY A 19 -1.83 1.38 -7.81
N GLN A 20 -2.85 1.60 -8.64
CA GLN A 20 -2.68 2.09 -10.01
C GLN A 20 -2.10 3.51 -10.04
N GLY A 21 -2.64 4.43 -9.20
CA GLY A 21 -2.12 5.79 -9.07
C GLY A 21 -0.66 5.82 -8.59
N ILE A 22 -0.31 5.00 -7.58
CA ILE A 22 1.07 4.88 -7.09
C ILE A 22 1.99 4.34 -8.19
N SER A 23 1.56 3.32 -8.95
CA SER A 23 2.34 2.77 -10.06
C SER A 23 2.60 3.82 -11.14
N LYS A 24 1.58 4.63 -11.47
CA LYS A 24 1.69 5.76 -12.40
C LYS A 24 2.74 6.77 -11.91
N ALA A 25 2.61 7.21 -10.66
CA ALA A 25 3.55 8.17 -10.08
C ALA A 25 5.01 7.68 -10.08
N PHE A 26 5.21 6.39 -9.82
CA PHE A 26 6.54 5.79 -9.82
C PHE A 26 7.15 5.72 -11.22
N VAL A 27 6.35 5.36 -12.24
CA VAL A 27 6.80 5.38 -13.64
C VAL A 27 7.10 6.80 -14.09
N GLU A 28 6.25 7.79 -13.79
CA GLU A 28 6.49 9.20 -14.08
C GLU A 28 7.75 9.74 -13.38
N ALA A 29 8.08 9.23 -12.19
CA ALA A 29 9.32 9.55 -11.48
C ALA A 29 10.56 8.78 -12.02
N GLY A 30 10.39 7.88 -12.98
CA GLY A 30 11.45 7.15 -13.68
C GLY A 30 11.75 5.74 -13.18
N ALA A 31 10.89 5.15 -12.34
CA ALA A 31 11.01 3.76 -11.92
C ALA A 31 10.41 2.78 -12.93
N LYS A 32 10.85 1.53 -12.87
CA LYS A 32 10.14 0.38 -13.43
C LYS A 32 9.29 -0.28 -12.35
N VAL A 33 8.10 -0.76 -12.70
CA VAL A 33 7.14 -1.30 -11.73
C VAL A 33 6.71 -2.72 -12.12
N LEU A 34 6.79 -3.63 -11.17
CA LEU A 34 6.07 -4.91 -11.22
C LEU A 34 4.78 -4.77 -10.40
N GLY A 35 3.66 -4.78 -11.08
CA GLY A 35 2.33 -4.83 -10.47
C GLY A 35 1.96 -6.24 -10.02
N VAL A 36 1.27 -6.35 -8.89
CA VAL A 36 0.75 -7.61 -8.37
C VAL A 36 -0.72 -7.45 -8.01
N SER A 37 -1.60 -8.22 -8.59
CA SER A 37 -3.05 -8.14 -8.34
C SER A 37 -3.72 -9.50 -8.55
N ARG A 38 -4.91 -9.72 -7.99
CA ARG A 38 -5.68 -10.95 -8.24
C ARG A 38 -6.24 -11.03 -9.67
N SER A 39 -6.51 -9.87 -10.26
CA SER A 39 -6.98 -9.76 -11.64
C SER A 39 -5.89 -9.15 -12.52
N PRO A 40 -5.90 -9.38 -13.84
CA PRO A 40 -5.00 -8.74 -14.77
C PRO A 40 -4.95 -7.22 -14.61
N SER A 41 -3.80 -6.63 -14.90
CA SER A 41 -3.55 -5.18 -14.83
C SER A 41 -3.34 -4.59 -16.24
N ASP A 42 -4.07 -5.11 -17.25
CA ASP A 42 -3.92 -4.74 -18.65
C ASP A 42 -4.10 -3.24 -18.89
N ASP A 43 -5.12 -2.64 -18.28
CA ASP A 43 -5.37 -1.19 -18.41
C ASP A 43 -4.20 -0.38 -17.83
N THR A 44 -3.64 -0.81 -16.70
CA THR A 44 -2.48 -0.17 -16.11
C THR A 44 -1.25 -0.33 -16.99
N GLN A 45 -1.03 -1.53 -17.56
CA GLN A 45 0.10 -1.78 -18.45
C GLN A 45 -0.02 -0.97 -19.74
N LYS A 46 -1.22 -0.92 -20.34
CA LYS A 46 -1.49 -0.09 -21.53
C LYS A 46 -1.25 1.39 -21.27
N MET A 47 -1.61 1.87 -20.07
CA MET A 47 -1.41 3.27 -19.68
C MET A 47 0.07 3.62 -19.48
N LEU A 48 0.87 2.71 -18.89
CA LEU A 48 2.24 2.99 -18.46
C LEU A 48 3.34 2.51 -19.43
N GLY A 49 3.00 1.68 -20.40
CA GLY A 49 3.92 1.03 -21.35
C GLY A 49 4.59 -0.21 -20.75
N GLU A 50 4.73 -1.24 -21.59
CA GLU A 50 5.29 -2.55 -21.20
C GLU A 50 6.77 -2.48 -20.78
N GLU A 51 7.49 -1.49 -21.25
CA GLU A 51 8.89 -1.24 -20.90
C GLU A 51 9.05 -0.71 -19.45
N ASN A 52 7.99 -0.06 -18.92
CA ASN A 52 8.01 0.55 -17.59
C ASN A 52 7.19 -0.23 -16.55
N PHE A 53 6.15 -0.94 -17.02
CA PHE A 53 5.23 -1.67 -16.16
C PHE A 53 5.00 -3.10 -16.68
N ALA A 54 5.22 -4.05 -15.81
CA ALA A 54 4.80 -5.44 -15.99
C ALA A 54 3.91 -5.86 -14.83
N TYR A 55 3.15 -6.93 -14.98
CA TYR A 55 2.38 -7.44 -13.84
C TYR A 55 2.36 -8.97 -13.80
N ILE A 56 2.04 -9.48 -12.62
CA ILE A 56 1.67 -10.88 -12.37
C ILE A 56 0.34 -10.94 -11.63
N THR A 57 -0.41 -12.00 -11.86
CA THR A 57 -1.61 -12.29 -11.09
C THR A 57 -1.26 -13.18 -9.90
N ALA A 58 -1.66 -12.76 -8.70
CA ALA A 58 -1.40 -13.51 -7.47
C ALA A 58 -2.47 -13.24 -6.41
N ASP A 59 -2.84 -14.27 -5.67
CA ASP A 59 -3.71 -14.16 -4.50
C ASP A 59 -2.87 -13.99 -3.23
N LEU A 60 -2.99 -12.82 -2.63
CA LEU A 60 -2.29 -12.45 -1.41
C LEU A 60 -3.03 -12.87 -0.12
N SER A 61 -4.08 -13.69 -0.21
CA SER A 61 -4.68 -14.35 0.94
C SER A 61 -3.84 -15.51 1.46
N SER A 62 -2.86 -16.01 0.66
CA SER A 62 -1.86 -17.00 1.06
C SER A 62 -0.43 -16.46 0.94
N LEU A 63 0.54 -17.21 1.46
CA LEU A 63 1.97 -16.87 1.35
C LEU A 63 2.62 -17.44 0.09
N ASP A 64 1.92 -18.28 -0.66
CA ASP A 64 2.48 -19.02 -1.80
C ASP A 64 3.16 -18.12 -2.85
N PRO A 65 2.62 -16.93 -3.20
CA PRO A 65 3.22 -16.10 -4.23
C PRO A 65 4.40 -15.24 -3.74
N VAL A 66 4.72 -15.20 -2.45
CA VAL A 66 5.66 -14.23 -1.88
C VAL A 66 7.03 -14.28 -2.55
N GLU A 67 7.64 -15.46 -2.63
CA GLU A 67 8.96 -15.61 -3.24
C GLU A 67 8.93 -15.35 -4.75
N THR A 68 7.87 -15.80 -5.43
CA THR A 68 7.67 -15.58 -6.87
C THR A 68 7.57 -14.09 -7.21
N ILE A 69 6.89 -13.30 -6.38
CA ILE A 69 6.79 -11.85 -6.59
C ILE A 69 8.17 -11.20 -6.60
N ILE A 70 9.01 -11.53 -5.62
CA ILE A 70 10.35 -10.94 -5.50
C ILE A 70 11.26 -11.40 -6.63
N SER A 71 11.28 -12.72 -6.93
CA SER A 71 12.11 -13.26 -7.99
C SER A 71 11.73 -12.70 -9.37
N THR A 72 10.42 -12.59 -9.66
CA THR A 72 9.94 -12.01 -10.93
C THR A 72 10.40 -10.57 -11.12
N ALA A 73 10.37 -9.74 -10.05
CA ALA A 73 10.85 -8.36 -10.14
C ALA A 73 12.35 -8.31 -10.50
N VAL A 74 13.15 -9.18 -9.87
CA VAL A 74 14.59 -9.27 -10.12
C VAL A 74 14.88 -9.84 -11.50
N GLU A 75 14.19 -10.90 -11.93
CA GLU A 75 14.36 -11.52 -13.25
C GLU A 75 14.00 -10.54 -14.37
N LYS A 76 12.90 -9.80 -14.22
CA LYS A 76 12.41 -8.90 -15.26
C LYS A 76 13.18 -7.59 -15.35
N PHE A 77 13.57 -7.02 -14.22
CA PHE A 77 14.16 -5.68 -14.17
C PHE A 77 15.56 -5.62 -13.55
N GLY A 78 16.14 -6.75 -13.15
CA GLY A 78 17.51 -6.89 -12.67
C GLY A 78 17.73 -6.58 -11.19
N ARG A 79 16.74 -5.99 -10.48
CA ARG A 79 16.84 -5.59 -9.09
C ARG A 79 15.50 -5.35 -8.44
N LEU A 80 15.49 -5.10 -7.14
CA LEU A 80 14.35 -4.56 -6.39
C LEU A 80 14.86 -3.43 -5.47
N ASP A 81 14.16 -2.29 -5.44
CA ASP A 81 14.51 -1.14 -4.59
C ASP A 81 13.35 -0.69 -3.70
N ILE A 82 12.12 -0.89 -4.15
CA ILE A 82 10.93 -0.36 -3.49
C ILE A 82 9.86 -1.46 -3.44
N LEU A 83 9.24 -1.62 -2.27
CA LEU A 83 8.03 -2.42 -2.12
C LEU A 83 6.90 -1.53 -1.61
N VAL A 84 5.74 -1.56 -2.29
CA VAL A 84 4.50 -0.94 -1.82
C VAL A 84 3.47 -2.02 -1.54
N ASN A 85 3.18 -2.26 -0.27
CA ASN A 85 2.10 -3.13 0.17
C ASN A 85 0.78 -2.34 0.22
N ASN A 86 0.13 -2.24 -0.93
CA ASN A 86 -1.15 -1.54 -1.08
C ASN A 86 -2.34 -2.50 -1.13
N ALA A 87 -2.17 -3.72 -1.61
CA ALA A 87 -3.27 -4.68 -1.65
C ALA A 87 -3.94 -4.83 -0.27
N GLY A 88 -5.24 -4.81 -0.27
CA GLY A 88 -6.02 -4.97 0.95
C GLY A 88 -7.50 -5.12 0.65
N ILE A 89 -8.18 -5.78 1.56
CA ILE A 89 -9.62 -6.04 1.49
C ILE A 89 -10.31 -5.55 2.76
N ILE A 90 -11.59 -5.29 2.64
CA ILE A 90 -12.46 -4.93 3.75
C ILE A 90 -13.70 -5.83 3.75
N LYS A 91 -14.07 -6.35 4.91
CA LYS A 91 -15.33 -7.07 5.16
C LYS A 91 -16.14 -6.31 6.18
N ARG A 92 -17.46 -6.26 5.96
CA ARG A 92 -18.38 -5.46 6.78
C ARG A 92 -19.48 -6.33 7.37
N GLU A 93 -19.35 -6.63 8.66
CA GLU A 93 -20.32 -7.37 9.47
C GLU A 93 -20.35 -6.72 10.86
N ASP A 94 -21.45 -6.90 11.60
CA ASP A 94 -21.51 -6.44 12.99
C ASP A 94 -20.49 -7.22 13.83
N SER A 95 -19.81 -6.56 14.74
CA SER A 95 -18.68 -7.18 15.47
C SER A 95 -19.10 -8.37 16.31
N ILE A 96 -20.37 -8.39 16.78
CA ILE A 96 -20.90 -9.48 17.60
C ILE A 96 -21.11 -10.78 16.80
N ASP A 97 -21.34 -10.66 15.48
CA ASP A 97 -21.62 -11.78 14.58
C ASP A 97 -20.53 -11.95 13.51
N PHE A 98 -19.37 -11.28 13.69
CA PHE A 98 -18.33 -11.28 12.68
C PHE A 98 -17.75 -12.68 12.47
N SER A 99 -17.80 -13.16 11.21
CA SER A 99 -17.38 -14.52 10.87
C SER A 99 -15.88 -14.73 10.96
N VAL A 100 -15.47 -15.94 11.37
CA VAL A 100 -14.05 -16.34 11.45
C VAL A 100 -13.40 -16.28 10.06
N GLU A 101 -14.11 -16.75 9.04
CA GLU A 101 -13.65 -16.78 7.65
C GLU A 101 -13.31 -15.38 7.14
N ASN A 102 -14.18 -14.40 7.40
CA ASN A 102 -13.93 -13.01 7.00
C ASN A 102 -12.84 -12.34 7.85
N TRP A 103 -12.72 -12.73 9.12
CA TRP A 103 -11.62 -12.30 9.97
C TRP A 103 -10.27 -12.79 9.40
N ASP A 104 -10.15 -14.09 9.18
CA ASP A 104 -8.93 -14.73 8.69
C ASP A 104 -8.53 -14.22 7.31
N LEU A 105 -9.50 -14.09 6.40
CA LEU A 105 -9.26 -13.58 5.06
C LEU A 105 -8.67 -12.15 5.08
N VAL A 106 -9.23 -11.26 5.92
CA VAL A 106 -8.73 -9.88 6.06
C VAL A 106 -7.36 -9.87 6.72
N MET A 107 -7.16 -10.61 7.80
CA MET A 107 -5.88 -10.65 8.51
C MET A 107 -4.78 -11.29 7.66
N ASN A 108 -5.07 -12.34 6.92
CA ASN A 108 -4.13 -12.99 6.01
C ASN A 108 -3.69 -12.01 4.91
N THR A 109 -4.64 -11.35 4.24
CA THR A 109 -4.34 -10.44 3.13
C THR A 109 -3.66 -9.15 3.59
N ASN A 110 -4.25 -8.48 4.59
CA ASN A 110 -3.85 -7.12 4.96
C ASN A 110 -2.66 -7.05 5.92
N CYS A 111 -2.37 -8.13 6.64
CA CYS A 111 -1.37 -8.15 7.70
C CYS A 111 -0.33 -9.26 7.51
N ARG A 112 -0.74 -10.51 7.45
CA ARG A 112 0.17 -11.65 7.39
C ARG A 112 1.02 -11.63 6.12
N THR A 113 0.41 -11.60 4.95
CA THR A 113 1.14 -11.62 3.68
C THR A 113 1.94 -10.34 3.46
N LEU A 114 1.41 -9.19 3.88
CA LEU A 114 2.14 -7.91 3.91
C LEU A 114 3.47 -8.04 4.69
N PHE A 115 3.44 -8.66 5.88
CA PHE A 115 4.65 -8.85 6.69
C PHE A 115 5.67 -9.74 5.97
N PHE A 116 5.25 -10.91 5.49
CA PHE A 116 6.17 -11.86 4.84
C PHE A 116 6.69 -11.36 3.50
N LEU A 117 5.90 -10.61 2.73
CA LEU A 117 6.37 -9.95 1.51
C LEU A 117 7.40 -8.85 1.83
N SER A 118 7.17 -8.08 2.90
CA SER A 118 8.16 -7.11 3.39
C SER A 118 9.46 -7.79 3.83
N GLN A 119 9.37 -8.94 4.50
CA GLN A 119 10.54 -9.73 4.91
C GLN A 119 11.32 -10.24 3.68
N ALA A 120 10.63 -10.77 2.67
CA ALA A 120 11.26 -11.25 1.43
C ALA A 120 11.94 -10.11 0.67
N ALA A 121 11.31 -8.94 0.59
CA ALA A 121 11.91 -7.75 -0.02
C ALA A 121 13.15 -7.28 0.77
N ALA A 122 13.09 -7.25 2.10
CA ALA A 122 14.22 -6.89 2.93
C ALA A 122 15.42 -7.84 2.75
N LYS A 123 15.17 -9.15 2.67
CA LYS A 123 16.22 -10.14 2.33
C LYS A 123 16.85 -9.86 0.97
N GLN A 124 16.04 -9.49 -0.03
CA GLN A 124 16.54 -9.13 -1.35
C GLN A 124 17.37 -7.84 -1.33
N PHE A 125 16.95 -6.81 -0.59
CA PHE A 125 17.72 -5.57 -0.41
C PHE A 125 19.07 -5.83 0.26
N MET A 126 19.10 -6.68 1.29
CA MET A 126 20.34 -7.09 1.96
C MET A 126 21.26 -7.87 1.02
N LYS A 127 20.71 -8.81 0.21
CA LYS A 127 21.47 -9.56 -0.79
C LYS A 127 22.11 -8.64 -1.83
N GLN A 128 21.39 -7.59 -2.26
CA GLN A 128 21.88 -6.58 -3.20
C GLN A 128 22.85 -5.58 -2.55
N LYS A 129 22.90 -5.48 -1.23
CA LYS A 129 23.66 -4.47 -0.47
C LYS A 129 23.32 -3.04 -0.86
N SER A 130 22.08 -2.80 -1.27
CA SER A 130 21.63 -1.51 -1.81
C SER A 130 20.76 -0.70 -0.85
N GLY A 131 20.34 -1.31 0.28
CA GLY A 131 19.22 -0.78 1.05
C GLY A 131 17.92 -0.88 0.24
N GLY A 132 16.87 -0.23 0.71
CA GLY A 132 15.57 -0.21 0.03
C GLY A 132 14.50 0.56 0.77
N LYS A 133 13.34 0.72 0.13
CA LYS A 133 12.18 1.42 0.68
C LYS A 133 10.98 0.49 0.72
N ILE A 134 10.34 0.38 1.88
CA ILE A 134 9.10 -0.36 2.06
C ILE A 134 8.03 0.62 2.50
N ILE A 135 6.94 0.68 1.75
CA ILE A 135 5.81 1.57 2.00
C ILE A 135 4.57 0.72 2.23
N GLN A 136 4.02 0.82 3.44
CA GLN A 136 2.79 0.13 3.82
C GLN A 136 1.60 1.05 3.59
N ILE A 137 0.51 0.55 3.04
CA ILE A 137 -0.74 1.31 3.04
C ILE A 137 -1.54 0.93 4.29
N ALA A 138 -1.44 1.81 5.28
CA ALA A 138 -2.21 1.79 6.51
C ALA A 138 -3.64 2.34 6.28
N SER A 139 -4.21 3.02 7.26
CA SER A 139 -5.53 3.67 7.18
C SER A 139 -5.68 4.69 8.30
N MET A 140 -6.63 5.58 8.22
CA MET A 140 -7.14 6.30 9.39
C MET A 140 -7.57 5.33 10.51
N LEU A 141 -8.05 4.14 10.16
CA LEU A 141 -8.41 3.09 11.12
C LEU A 141 -7.21 2.44 11.81
N SER A 142 -5.99 2.88 11.52
CA SER A 142 -4.80 2.62 12.35
C SER A 142 -4.73 3.52 13.60
N TYR A 143 -5.61 4.53 13.69
CA TYR A 143 -5.65 5.53 14.77
C TYR A 143 -7.01 5.59 15.47
N GLN A 144 -8.06 5.15 14.81
CA GLN A 144 -9.44 5.18 15.32
C GLN A 144 -10.19 3.90 14.98
N GLY A 145 -11.28 3.62 15.69
CA GLY A 145 -12.18 2.50 15.38
C GLY A 145 -13.07 2.78 14.17
N GLY A 146 -13.39 1.73 13.42
CA GLY A 146 -14.43 1.76 12.40
C GLY A 146 -15.68 1.00 12.85
N ILE A 147 -16.82 1.31 12.25
CA ILE A 147 -18.09 0.60 12.51
C ILE A 147 -18.23 -0.53 11.51
N ARG A 148 -18.56 -1.76 11.99
CA ARG A 148 -18.76 -2.98 11.20
C ARG A 148 -17.53 -3.45 10.43
N VAL A 149 -16.32 -3.08 10.86
CA VAL A 149 -15.06 -3.43 10.20
C VAL A 149 -13.97 -3.85 11.20
N PRO A 150 -14.26 -4.79 12.14
CA PRO A 150 -13.32 -5.10 13.22
C PRO A 150 -12.00 -5.67 12.71
N SER A 151 -12.02 -6.63 11.78
CA SER A 151 -10.81 -7.25 11.21
C SER A 151 -9.98 -6.24 10.40
N TYR A 152 -10.63 -5.35 9.65
CA TYR A 152 -9.92 -4.31 8.90
C TYR A 152 -9.24 -3.33 9.85
N THR A 153 -9.93 -2.86 10.89
CA THR A 153 -9.36 -1.98 11.92
C THR A 153 -8.17 -2.66 12.61
N ALA A 154 -8.32 -3.91 13.04
CA ALA A 154 -7.24 -4.68 13.64
C ALA A 154 -6.04 -4.82 12.69
N SER A 155 -6.27 -5.19 11.42
CA SER A 155 -5.21 -5.34 10.43
C SER A 155 -4.45 -4.02 10.18
N LYS A 156 -5.15 -2.90 10.06
CA LYS A 156 -4.51 -1.59 9.79
C LYS A 156 -3.80 -1.02 11.02
N SER A 157 -4.27 -1.32 12.23
CA SER A 157 -3.54 -1.03 13.48
C SER A 157 -2.27 -1.88 13.59
N ALA A 158 -2.34 -3.16 13.25
CA ALA A 158 -1.18 -4.05 13.18
C ALA A 158 -0.14 -3.55 12.17
N VAL A 159 -0.56 -3.12 10.98
CA VAL A 159 0.34 -2.56 9.95
C VAL A 159 1.15 -1.38 10.49
N LYS A 160 0.53 -0.47 11.26
CA LYS A 160 1.24 0.64 11.91
C LYS A 160 2.31 0.13 12.89
N GLY A 161 1.98 -0.83 13.74
CA GLY A 161 2.92 -1.43 14.70
C GLY A 161 4.06 -2.17 14.01
N ILE A 162 3.76 -3.00 13.01
CA ILE A 162 4.74 -3.74 12.20
C ILE A 162 5.69 -2.77 11.48
N THR A 163 5.19 -1.65 10.96
CA THR A 163 6.02 -0.61 10.31
C THR A 163 7.11 -0.11 11.25
N MET A 164 6.78 0.20 12.51
CA MET A 164 7.76 0.66 13.50
C MET A 164 8.77 -0.42 13.86
N THR A 165 8.33 -1.66 14.05
CA THR A 165 9.22 -2.79 14.38
C THR A 165 10.23 -3.04 13.25
N MET A 166 9.75 -3.16 12.01
CA MET A 166 10.62 -3.39 10.86
C MET A 166 11.59 -2.22 10.62
N ALA A 167 11.15 -0.99 10.84
CA ALA A 167 12.01 0.18 10.74
C ALA A 167 13.16 0.13 11.75
N ASN A 168 12.87 -0.21 13.02
CA ASN A 168 13.87 -0.31 14.07
C ASN A 168 14.92 -1.40 13.79
N GLU A 169 14.47 -2.56 13.30
CA GLU A 169 15.36 -3.69 13.06
C GLU A 169 16.20 -3.55 11.80
N TRP A 170 15.63 -2.93 10.73
CA TRP A 170 16.23 -2.96 9.40
C TRP A 170 16.92 -1.66 8.99
N ALA A 171 16.79 -0.58 9.76
CA ALA A 171 17.46 0.69 9.48
C ALA A 171 18.98 0.54 9.31
N LYS A 172 19.62 -0.31 10.10
CA LYS A 172 21.07 -0.60 10.02
C LYS A 172 21.52 -1.20 8.68
N TYR A 173 20.59 -1.72 7.88
CA TYR A 173 20.86 -2.23 6.54
C TYR A 173 20.50 -1.21 5.43
N GLY A 174 20.23 0.04 5.80
CA GLY A 174 19.81 1.07 4.86
C GLY A 174 18.37 0.89 4.33
N ILE A 175 17.54 0.17 5.07
CA ILE A 175 16.14 -0.07 4.70
C ILE A 175 15.24 0.88 5.48
N ASN A 176 14.48 1.72 4.77
CA ASN A 176 13.43 2.54 5.36
C ASN A 176 12.09 1.83 5.24
N VAL A 177 11.37 1.75 6.34
CA VAL A 177 10.00 1.21 6.39
C VAL A 177 9.08 2.27 6.93
N ASN A 178 8.15 2.73 6.09
CA ASN A 178 7.17 3.75 6.45
C ASN A 178 5.77 3.33 6.00
N ALA A 179 4.77 4.04 6.45
CA ALA A 179 3.39 3.83 6.02
C ALA A 179 2.74 5.13 5.54
N ILE A 180 1.73 4.99 4.69
CA ILE A 180 0.77 6.05 4.36
C ILE A 180 -0.57 5.64 4.96
N ALA A 181 -1.24 6.55 5.64
CA ALA A 181 -2.61 6.39 6.12
C ALA A 181 -3.55 7.26 5.27
N PRO A 182 -4.18 6.67 4.23
CA PRO A 182 -5.14 7.40 3.41
C PRO A 182 -6.39 7.76 4.21
N GLY A 183 -6.96 8.92 3.90
CA GLY A 183 -8.30 9.31 4.30
C GLY A 183 -9.40 8.62 3.50
N TYR A 184 -10.54 9.25 3.41
CA TYR A 184 -11.64 8.82 2.54
C TYR A 184 -11.30 9.12 1.08
N MET A 185 -10.88 8.09 0.35
CA MET A 185 -10.50 8.17 -1.06
C MET A 185 -11.62 7.66 -1.97
N ALA A 186 -11.87 8.36 -3.08
CA ALA A 186 -12.83 7.97 -4.10
C ALA A 186 -12.28 6.80 -4.92
N THR A 187 -12.48 5.59 -4.43
CA THR A 187 -12.09 4.32 -5.06
C THR A 187 -13.24 3.33 -5.03
N ASN A 188 -13.08 2.17 -5.66
CA ASN A 188 -14.08 1.09 -5.63
C ASN A 188 -14.42 0.64 -4.19
N ASN A 189 -13.45 0.65 -3.28
CA ASN A 189 -13.68 0.26 -1.87
C ASN A 189 -14.64 1.19 -1.12
N THR A 190 -14.81 2.42 -1.57
CA THR A 190 -15.68 3.44 -0.96
C THR A 190 -16.91 3.75 -1.78
N GLU A 191 -17.12 3.08 -2.91
CA GLU A 191 -18.22 3.33 -3.82
C GLU A 191 -19.59 3.26 -3.13
N ALA A 192 -19.84 2.21 -2.35
CA ALA A 192 -21.06 2.05 -1.58
C ALA A 192 -21.30 3.19 -0.56
N LEU A 193 -20.23 3.75 0.01
CA LEU A 193 -20.33 4.90 0.94
C LEU A 193 -20.62 6.20 0.19
N ARG A 194 -20.09 6.36 -1.02
CA ARG A 194 -20.31 7.54 -1.85
C ARG A 194 -21.68 7.58 -2.48
N ASN A 195 -22.26 6.40 -2.76
CA ASN A 195 -23.60 6.25 -3.32
C ASN A 195 -24.71 6.33 -2.26
N ASP A 196 -24.40 6.28 -0.97
CA ASP A 196 -25.31 6.58 0.13
C ASP A 196 -25.24 8.06 0.44
N GLU A 197 -26.25 8.83 0.02
CA GLU A 197 -26.28 10.29 0.14
C GLU A 197 -26.07 10.78 1.58
N LYS A 198 -26.76 10.15 2.56
CA LYS A 198 -26.65 10.53 3.96
C LYS A 198 -25.23 10.24 4.49
N ARG A 199 -24.73 9.03 4.23
CA ARG A 199 -23.41 8.63 4.68
C ARG A 199 -22.30 9.45 4.03
N SER A 200 -22.45 9.77 2.75
CA SER A 200 -21.51 10.63 2.01
C SER A 200 -21.48 12.05 2.58
N ALA A 201 -22.66 12.63 2.89
CA ALA A 201 -22.75 13.95 3.49
C ALA A 201 -22.08 13.99 4.88
N ASP A 202 -22.40 13.02 5.76
CA ASP A 202 -21.81 12.91 7.10
C ASP A 202 -20.25 12.81 7.05
N ILE A 203 -19.72 12.08 6.05
CA ILE A 203 -18.28 11.96 5.86
C ILE A 203 -17.70 13.28 5.35
N LEU A 204 -18.30 13.91 4.35
CA LEU A 204 -17.81 15.15 3.77
C LEU A 204 -17.78 16.30 4.79
N GLU A 205 -18.81 16.42 5.63
CA GLU A 205 -18.87 17.42 6.69
C GLU A 205 -17.69 17.30 7.66
N ARG A 206 -17.21 16.08 7.87
CA ARG A 206 -16.09 15.81 8.79
C ARG A 206 -14.72 15.99 8.14
N ILE A 207 -14.59 15.96 6.81
CA ILE A 207 -13.29 16.17 6.13
C ILE A 207 -12.99 17.67 6.07
N PRO A 208 -11.94 18.19 6.76
CA PRO A 208 -11.63 19.63 6.69
C PRO A 208 -11.37 20.15 5.27
N ALA A 209 -10.78 19.34 4.40
CA ALA A 209 -10.57 19.69 2.98
C ALA A 209 -11.87 19.77 2.15
N GLY A 210 -13.03 19.38 2.70
CA GLY A 210 -14.34 19.49 2.05
C GLY A 210 -14.56 18.60 0.82
N ARG A 211 -13.71 17.62 0.60
CA ARG A 211 -13.81 16.69 -0.55
C ARG A 211 -13.27 15.30 -0.21
N TRP A 212 -13.73 14.33 -0.96
CA TRP A 212 -13.06 13.03 -1.04
C TRP A 212 -11.68 13.19 -1.66
N GLY A 213 -10.70 12.43 -1.15
CA GLY A 213 -9.41 12.29 -1.81
C GLY A 213 -9.52 11.45 -3.09
N THR A 214 -8.55 11.59 -3.96
CA THR A 214 -8.38 10.79 -5.17
C THR A 214 -7.05 10.02 -5.12
N PRO A 215 -6.83 9.01 -5.96
CA PRO A 215 -5.53 8.35 -6.05
C PRO A 215 -4.36 9.35 -6.25
N ASP A 216 -4.59 10.44 -6.98
CA ASP A 216 -3.56 11.46 -7.24
C ASP A 216 -3.08 12.16 -5.96
N ASP A 217 -3.95 12.29 -4.95
CA ASP A 217 -3.58 12.89 -3.66
C ASP A 217 -2.52 12.06 -2.89
N LEU A 218 -2.39 10.76 -3.19
CA LEU A 218 -1.36 9.90 -2.59
C LEU A 218 -0.04 9.88 -3.35
N MET A 219 -0.04 10.25 -4.63
CA MET A 219 1.10 10.09 -5.53
C MET A 219 2.35 10.78 -5.00
N GLY A 220 2.23 12.04 -4.57
CA GLY A 220 3.35 12.81 -4.01
C GLY A 220 3.94 12.19 -2.75
N ALA A 221 3.08 11.73 -1.83
CA ALA A 221 3.52 11.06 -0.61
C ALA A 221 4.24 9.73 -0.89
N ALA A 222 3.74 8.96 -1.85
CA ALA A 222 4.36 7.70 -2.25
C ALA A 222 5.74 7.92 -2.89
N VAL A 223 5.87 8.88 -3.80
CA VAL A 223 7.17 9.25 -4.41
C VAL A 223 8.14 9.80 -3.37
N PHE A 224 7.69 10.64 -2.43
CA PHE A 224 8.50 11.11 -1.32
C PHE A 224 9.09 9.94 -0.53
N LEU A 225 8.26 9.02 -0.06
CA LEU A 225 8.70 7.89 0.76
C LEU A 225 9.53 6.86 -0.03
N ALA A 226 9.39 6.79 -1.35
CA ALA A 226 10.16 5.92 -2.23
C ALA A 226 11.52 6.49 -2.61
N SER A 227 11.73 7.81 -2.48
CA SER A 227 12.90 8.53 -2.97
C SER A 227 13.94 8.81 -1.88
N SER A 228 15.10 9.35 -2.30
CA SER A 228 16.13 9.81 -1.37
C SER A 228 15.72 11.03 -0.53
N ALA A 229 14.60 11.69 -0.86
CA ALA A 229 14.05 12.78 -0.05
C ALA A 229 13.61 12.32 1.36
N SER A 230 13.39 11.01 1.54
CA SER A 230 12.95 10.41 2.81
C SER A 230 14.01 9.50 3.47
N ASP A 231 15.30 9.64 3.13
CA ASP A 231 16.33 8.72 3.65
C ASP A 231 16.46 8.72 5.18
N TYR A 232 16.07 9.80 5.84
CA TYR A 232 16.06 9.90 7.31
C TYR A 232 14.67 9.73 7.92
N VAL A 233 13.64 9.45 7.11
CA VAL A 233 12.27 9.14 7.57
C VAL A 233 12.14 7.63 7.71
N ASN A 234 11.90 7.13 8.92
CA ASN A 234 11.79 5.70 9.19
C ASN A 234 10.81 5.43 10.33
N GLY A 235 9.96 4.43 10.18
CA GLY A 235 8.95 4.03 11.17
C GLY A 235 7.75 4.96 11.27
N PHE A 236 7.60 5.91 10.34
CA PHE A 236 6.53 6.91 10.37
C PHE A 236 5.31 6.47 9.55
N THR A 237 4.12 6.85 10.03
CA THR A 237 2.87 6.70 9.29
C THR A 237 2.36 8.08 8.90
N LEU A 238 2.49 8.42 7.62
CA LEU A 238 2.10 9.72 7.06
C LEU A 238 0.60 9.71 6.74
N ALA A 239 -0.17 10.55 7.41
CA ALA A 239 -1.57 10.75 7.08
C ALA A 239 -1.71 11.58 5.79
N VAL A 240 -2.53 11.09 4.85
CA VAL A 240 -2.93 11.80 3.62
C VAL A 240 -4.46 11.71 3.55
N ASP A 241 -5.13 12.57 4.32
CA ASP A 241 -6.52 12.38 4.73
C ASP A 241 -7.40 13.64 4.66
N GLY A 242 -6.89 14.72 4.09
CA GLY A 242 -7.60 16.00 4.01
C GLY A 242 -7.86 16.65 5.39
N GLY A 243 -7.08 16.29 6.40
CA GLY A 243 -7.18 16.81 7.77
C GLY A 243 -8.11 16.00 8.68
N TRP A 244 -8.60 14.85 8.25
CA TRP A 244 -9.52 14.02 9.03
C TRP A 244 -8.99 13.68 10.44
N LEU A 245 -7.72 13.30 10.58
CA LEU A 245 -7.11 12.93 11.86
C LEU A 245 -6.64 14.13 12.69
N ALA A 246 -6.67 15.33 12.15
CA ALA A 246 -6.30 16.55 12.87
C ALA A 246 -7.45 17.13 13.70
N ARG A 247 -8.66 16.51 13.62
CA ARG A 247 -9.90 17.04 14.18
C ARG A 247 -10.59 16.02 15.09
#